data_b1202c294187c0df042354b4d01b742c
#
_entry.id   b1202c294187c0df042354b4d01b742c
#
_cell.length_a   1.000
_cell.length_b   1.000
_cell.length_c   1.000
_cell.angle_alpha   90.00
_cell.angle_beta   90.00
_cell.angle_gamma   90.00
#
_symmetry.space_group_name_H-M   'P 1'
#
loop_
_entity.id
_entity.type
_entity.pdbx_description
1 polymer ?
#
loop_
_entity_poly.entity_id
_entity_poly.type
_entity_poly.pdbx_seq_one_letter_code
_entity_poly.pdbx_strand_id
1 'polypeptide(L)'
;DVEEAKQIMKTKPQLLSLNELFMVAQTYEVGSKDFNEVMELAVRMYPEDETANLNAAIIRLNNGDADAAKPYLDRAGDSKEADAARKAYEMMMMQ
;
A
#
# COMPACT_ATOMS: atom_id res chain seq x y z
N ASP A 1 -7.59 -12.67 -15.96
CA ASP A 1 -6.66 -13.48 -15.17
C ASP A 1 -5.47 -12.63 -14.73
N VAL A 2 -4.65 -13.16 -13.84
CA VAL A 2 -3.55 -12.41 -13.24
C VAL A 2 -2.51 -11.97 -14.27
N GLU A 3 -2.17 -12.84 -15.21
CA GLU A 3 -1.16 -12.48 -16.22
C GLU A 3 -1.63 -11.35 -17.12
N GLU A 4 -2.91 -11.38 -17.49
CA GLU A 4 -3.52 -10.30 -18.27
C GLU A 4 -3.52 -9.00 -17.47
N ALA A 5 -3.91 -9.08 -16.18
CA ALA A 5 -3.90 -7.91 -15.30
C ALA A 5 -2.50 -7.31 -15.15
N LYS A 6 -1.47 -8.14 -15.06
CA LYS A 6 -0.08 -7.66 -15.00
C LYS A 6 0.32 -6.89 -16.26
N GLN A 7 -0.11 -7.37 -17.43
CA GLN A 7 0.17 -6.68 -18.69
C GLN A 7 -0.57 -5.33 -18.76
N ILE A 8 -1.83 -5.32 -18.35
CA ILE A 8 -2.62 -4.09 -18.32
C ILE A 8 -1.99 -3.09 -17.36
N MET A 9 -1.51 -3.57 -16.21
CA MET A 9 -0.88 -2.69 -15.22
C MET A 9 0.34 -1.96 -15.81
N LYS A 10 1.10 -2.63 -16.67
CA LYS A 10 2.28 -2.05 -17.29
C LYS A 10 1.95 -1.01 -18.37
N THR A 11 0.84 -1.18 -19.04
CA THR A 11 0.50 -0.36 -20.23
C THR A 11 -0.64 0.61 -19.99
N LYS A 12 -1.72 0.17 -19.34
CA LYS A 12 -2.93 0.98 -19.12
C LYS A 12 -3.49 0.72 -17.72
N PRO A 13 -2.73 1.07 -16.66
CA PRO A 13 -3.14 0.75 -15.27
C PRO A 13 -4.50 1.33 -14.91
N GLN A 14 -4.91 2.43 -15.54
CA GLN A 14 -6.20 3.06 -15.28
C GLN A 14 -7.39 2.17 -15.64
N LEU A 15 -7.17 1.08 -16.37
CA LEU A 15 -8.23 0.12 -16.69
C LEU A 15 -8.45 -0.92 -15.61
N LEU A 16 -7.57 -0.99 -14.61
CA LEU A 16 -7.68 -1.99 -13.55
C LEU A 16 -8.49 -1.47 -12.38
N SER A 17 -9.35 -2.34 -11.84
CA SER A 17 -10.02 -2.08 -10.58
C SER A 17 -9.07 -2.26 -9.41
N LEU A 18 -9.45 -1.76 -8.24
CA LEU A 18 -8.67 -1.94 -7.02
C LEU A 18 -8.50 -3.44 -6.69
N ASN A 19 -9.57 -4.23 -6.85
CA ASN A 19 -9.49 -5.67 -6.61
C ASN A 19 -8.50 -6.35 -7.54
N GLU A 20 -8.44 -5.93 -8.79
CA GLU A 20 -7.48 -6.49 -9.74
C GLU A 20 -6.05 -6.13 -9.37
N LEU A 21 -5.81 -4.92 -8.89
CA LEU A 21 -4.49 -4.54 -8.39
C LEU A 21 -4.08 -5.39 -7.19
N PHE A 22 -5.01 -5.62 -6.26
CA PHE A 22 -4.73 -6.48 -5.10
C PHE A 22 -4.47 -7.93 -5.53
N MET A 23 -5.18 -8.43 -6.54
CA MET A 23 -4.91 -9.75 -7.11
C MET A 23 -3.47 -9.86 -7.63
N VAL A 24 -3.02 -8.85 -8.35
CA VAL A 24 -1.65 -8.81 -8.86
C VAL A 24 -0.66 -8.79 -7.68
N ALA A 25 -0.93 -7.96 -6.68
CA ALA A 25 -0.05 -7.84 -5.51
C ALA A 25 0.12 -9.17 -4.80
N GLN A 26 -0.94 -9.97 -4.70
CA GLN A 26 -0.91 -11.26 -4.00
C GLN A 26 -0.02 -12.30 -4.67
N THR A 27 0.40 -12.07 -5.91
CA THR A 27 1.32 -12.97 -6.60
C THR A 27 2.77 -12.73 -6.19
N TYR A 28 3.03 -11.66 -5.45
CA TYR A 28 4.37 -11.29 -4.99
C TYR A 28 4.47 -11.45 -3.48
N GLU A 29 5.68 -11.61 -3.00
CA GLU A 29 5.92 -11.68 -1.57
C GLU A 29 5.68 -10.30 -0.94
N VAL A 30 4.96 -10.29 0.19
CA VAL A 30 4.66 -9.05 0.93
C VAL A 30 5.98 -8.36 1.30
N GLY A 31 6.07 -7.08 0.99
CA GLY A 31 7.27 -6.29 1.26
C GLY A 31 8.32 -6.34 0.17
N SER A 32 8.13 -7.18 -0.86
CA SER A 32 9.04 -7.20 -2.00
C SER A 32 8.91 -5.92 -2.82
N LYS A 33 9.91 -5.66 -3.67
CA LYS A 33 9.87 -4.51 -4.56
C LYS A 33 8.63 -4.52 -5.45
N ASP A 34 8.31 -5.68 -6.03
CA ASP A 34 7.16 -5.81 -6.93
C ASP A 34 5.85 -5.59 -6.18
N PHE A 35 5.71 -6.17 -4.99
CA PHE A 35 4.54 -5.94 -4.14
C PHE A 35 4.37 -4.46 -3.84
N ASN A 36 5.44 -3.80 -3.43
CA ASN A 36 5.40 -2.39 -3.07
C ASN A 36 5.03 -1.49 -4.25
N GLU A 37 5.53 -1.81 -5.45
CA GLU A 37 5.18 -1.05 -6.65
C GLU A 37 3.67 -1.12 -6.94
N VAL A 38 3.07 -2.30 -6.77
CA VAL A 38 1.62 -2.45 -6.97
C VAL A 38 0.85 -1.66 -5.91
N MET A 39 1.28 -1.71 -4.67
CA MET A 39 0.61 -0.97 -3.58
C MET A 39 0.73 0.53 -3.76
N GLU A 40 1.87 1.03 -4.22
CA GLU A 40 2.03 2.45 -4.51
C GLU A 40 1.12 2.89 -5.65
N LEU A 41 0.98 2.06 -6.67
CA LEU A 41 0.05 2.34 -7.77
C LEU A 41 -1.39 2.36 -7.24
N ALA A 42 -1.75 1.39 -6.40
CA ALA A 42 -3.10 1.30 -5.84
C ALA A 42 -3.48 2.56 -5.06
N VAL A 43 -2.59 3.07 -4.22
CA VAL A 43 -2.91 4.27 -3.43
C VAL A 43 -2.95 5.53 -4.30
N ARG A 44 -2.17 5.56 -5.38
CA ARG A 44 -2.21 6.68 -6.32
C ARG A 44 -3.52 6.73 -7.08
N MET A 45 -4.02 5.58 -7.51
CA MET A 45 -5.27 5.48 -8.28
C MET A 45 -6.51 5.55 -7.41
N TYR A 46 -6.43 5.05 -6.18
CA TYR A 46 -7.55 4.97 -5.24
C TYR A 46 -7.15 5.59 -3.89
N PRO A 47 -6.95 6.92 -3.85
CA PRO A 47 -6.36 7.57 -2.67
C PRO A 47 -7.23 7.55 -1.42
N GLU A 48 -8.49 7.16 -1.54
CA GLU A 48 -9.39 7.07 -0.39
C GLU A 48 -9.51 5.66 0.18
N ASP A 49 -8.90 4.66 -0.46
CA ASP A 49 -9.03 3.28 0.01
C ASP A 49 -8.19 3.03 1.25
N GLU A 50 -8.82 2.49 2.28
CA GLU A 50 -8.15 2.28 3.58
C GLU A 50 -7.00 1.28 3.48
N THR A 51 -7.22 0.16 2.78
CA THR A 51 -6.19 -0.87 2.63
C THR A 51 -4.99 -0.35 1.82
N ALA A 52 -5.25 0.37 0.75
CA ALA A 52 -4.17 0.95 -0.06
C ALA A 52 -3.36 1.96 0.77
N ASN A 53 -4.04 2.80 1.55
CA ASN A 53 -3.35 3.75 2.42
C ASN A 53 -2.54 3.06 3.50
N LEU A 54 -3.09 2.00 4.10
CA LEU A 54 -2.36 1.24 5.12
C LEU A 54 -1.07 0.66 4.56
N ASN A 55 -1.13 0.05 3.38
CA ASN A 55 0.06 -0.53 2.76
C ASN A 55 1.08 0.55 2.39
N ALA A 56 0.62 1.70 1.91
CA ALA A 56 1.51 2.82 1.62
C ALA A 56 2.23 3.32 2.88
N ALA A 57 1.51 3.38 3.99
CA ALA A 57 2.09 3.76 5.27
C ALA A 57 3.14 2.76 5.73
N ILE A 58 2.84 1.46 5.63
CA ILE A 58 3.76 0.41 6.05
C ILE A 58 5.06 0.47 5.23
N ILE A 59 4.96 0.69 3.93
CA ILE A 59 6.15 0.83 3.08
C ILE A 59 7.06 1.93 3.61
N ARG A 60 6.50 3.08 3.96
CA ARG A 60 7.27 4.22 4.45
C ARG A 60 7.86 3.96 5.84
N LEU A 61 7.09 3.33 6.72
CA LEU A 61 7.60 2.96 8.04
C LEU A 61 8.79 1.99 7.93
N ASN A 62 8.68 1.01 7.01
CA ASN A 62 9.76 0.05 6.80
C ASN A 62 11.01 0.72 6.22
N ASN A 63 10.86 1.85 5.56
CA ASN A 63 11.97 2.64 5.05
C ASN A 63 12.51 3.64 6.07
N GLY A 64 11.96 3.65 7.27
CA GLY A 64 12.39 4.59 8.32
C GLY A 64 11.86 6.00 8.15
N ASP A 65 10.85 6.20 7.33
CA ASP A 65 10.31 7.52 7.01
C ASP A 65 8.93 7.71 7.65
N ALA A 66 8.93 7.93 8.96
CA ALA A 66 7.69 8.09 9.72
C ALA A 66 6.92 9.34 9.28
N ASP A 67 7.60 10.43 8.98
CA ASP A 67 6.92 11.66 8.56
C ASP A 67 6.11 11.44 7.28
N ALA A 68 6.68 10.73 6.31
CA ALA A 68 5.99 10.43 5.06
C ALA A 68 4.82 9.47 5.26
N ALA A 69 4.87 8.62 6.30
CA ALA A 69 3.81 7.65 6.58
C ALA A 69 2.55 8.30 7.17
N LYS A 70 2.69 9.42 7.87
CA LYS A 70 1.59 10.03 8.65
C LYS A 70 0.32 10.28 7.84
N PRO A 71 0.36 10.94 6.67
CA PRO A 71 -0.86 11.19 5.92
C PRO A 71 -1.57 9.92 5.47
N TYR A 72 -0.82 8.85 5.21
CA TYR A 72 -1.42 7.57 4.84
C TYR A 72 -2.06 6.89 6.06
N LEU A 73 -1.42 6.99 7.22
CA LEU A 73 -2.01 6.46 8.46
C LEU A 73 -3.32 7.14 8.80
N ASP A 74 -3.45 8.42 8.50
CA ASP A 74 -4.69 9.17 8.74
C ASP A 74 -5.85 8.62 7.91
N ARG A 75 -5.57 7.93 6.80
CA ARG A 75 -6.58 7.37 5.91
C ARG A 75 -6.60 5.84 5.91
N ALA A 76 -5.89 5.21 6.86
CA ALA A 76 -5.70 3.75 6.86
C ALA A 76 -6.84 2.97 7.53
N GLY A 77 -7.83 3.66 8.09
CA GLY A 77 -8.96 3.00 8.74
C GLY A 77 -8.65 2.57 10.17
N ASP A 78 -9.49 1.67 10.69
CA ASP A 78 -9.47 1.29 12.10
C ASP A 78 -9.21 -0.21 12.32
N SER A 79 -8.61 -0.88 11.36
CA SER A 79 -8.29 -2.30 11.50
C SER A 79 -7.18 -2.51 12.54
N LYS A 80 -7.02 -3.76 12.97
CA LYS A 80 -5.93 -4.14 13.87
C LYS A 80 -4.57 -3.84 13.25
N GLU A 81 -4.45 -4.06 11.96
CA GLU A 81 -3.23 -3.80 11.20
C GLU A 81 -2.93 -2.31 11.15
N ALA A 82 -3.96 -1.47 10.99
CA ALA A 82 -3.80 -0.03 11.01
C ALA A 82 -3.37 0.45 12.39
N ASP A 83 -3.96 -0.11 13.46
CA ASP A 83 -3.57 0.23 14.82
C ASP A 83 -2.12 -0.17 15.10
N ALA A 84 -1.68 -1.33 14.62
CA ALA A 84 -0.30 -1.77 14.76
C ALA A 84 0.65 -0.83 14.03
N ALA A 85 0.28 -0.38 12.83
CA ALA A 85 1.08 0.58 12.06
C ALA A 85 1.20 1.92 12.78
N ARG A 86 0.11 2.39 13.39
CA ARG A 86 0.13 3.64 14.17
C ARG A 86 1.04 3.54 15.39
N LYS A 87 1.04 2.39 16.06
CA LYS A 87 1.95 2.16 17.19
C LYS A 87 3.41 2.17 16.74
N ALA A 88 3.70 1.55 15.60
CA ALA A 88 5.05 1.58 15.04
C ALA A 88 5.47 3.01 14.71
N TYR A 89 4.56 3.80 14.14
CA TYR A 89 4.81 5.21 13.87
C TYR A 89 5.18 5.96 15.16
N GLU A 90 4.37 5.78 16.21
CA GLU A 90 4.59 6.45 17.48
C GLU A 90 5.95 6.09 18.06
N MET A 91 6.32 4.80 18.02
CA MET A 91 7.61 4.36 18.52
C MET A 91 8.77 4.97 17.75
N MET A 92 8.64 5.11 16.44
CA MET A 92 9.66 5.73 15.61
C MET A 92 9.82 7.22 15.94
N MET A 93 8.70 7.91 16.20
CA MET A 93 8.72 9.33 16.53
C MET A 93 9.28 9.61 17.93
N MET A 94 9.33 8.60 18.79
CA MET A 94 9.87 8.74 20.14
C MET A 94 11.39 8.58 20.20
N GLN A 95 12.02 8.19 19.12
CA GLN A 95 13.47 7.97 19.07
C GLN A 95 14.23 9.24 18.83
#